data_bf31abb89d347745b0c8ff204c6203da
#
_entry.id   bf31abb89d347745b0c8ff204c6203da
#
_cell.length_a   1.000
_cell.length_b   1.000
_cell.length_c   1.000
_cell.angle_alpha   90.00
_cell.angle_beta   90.00
_cell.angle_gamma   90.00
#
_symmetry.space_group_name_H-M   'P 1'
#
loop_
_entity.id
_entity.type
_entity.pdbx_description
1 polymer ?
#
loop_
_entity_poly.entity_id
_entity_poly.type
_entity_poly.pdbx_seq_one_letter_code
_entity_poly.pdbx_strand_id
1 'polypeptide(L)'
;MRKKKMKMQNKWILQSLVVFLLLFGSWSLSAQSVKTIKTDIFTVVYSEPYQQPLKVNYWVQCPMGDASRSGMDFFKVDGVITSDNNDYKGNVWDKGHIAPAADFNCDRETLKKTFSYLNCALQHEGLNRGPWKELERFERDLAKVYYPESVRVEVVILFENEEQWLPSGALVPSGFKKTITTPENEWVFVFPNSDVAGQDWVNFRTK
;
A
#
# COMPACT_ATOMS: atom_id res chain seq x y z
N MET A 1 63.72 -34.40 -6.01
CA MET A 1 63.14 -33.50 -5.00
C MET A 1 62.12 -32.45 -5.55
N ARG A 2 62.16 -32.07 -6.81
CA ARG A 2 61.23 -31.04 -7.38
C ARG A 2 59.75 -31.45 -7.49
N LYS A 3 59.46 -32.71 -7.79
CA LYS A 3 58.03 -33.18 -7.98
C LYS A 3 57.21 -33.26 -6.69
N LYS A 4 57.82 -33.39 -5.51
CA LYS A 4 57.10 -33.47 -4.21
C LYS A 4 56.64 -32.09 -3.70
N LYS A 5 57.39 -31.02 -4.01
CA LYS A 5 57.01 -29.63 -3.63
C LYS A 5 55.79 -29.12 -4.43
N MET A 6 55.69 -29.49 -5.70
CA MET A 6 54.58 -29.05 -6.55
C MET A 6 53.22 -29.65 -6.16
N LYS A 7 53.23 -30.95 -5.68
CA LYS A 7 52.00 -31.60 -5.20
C LYS A 7 51.45 -31.02 -3.88
N MET A 8 52.33 -30.45 -3.05
CA MET A 8 51.94 -29.87 -1.78
C MET A 8 51.33 -28.46 -1.95
N GLN A 9 51.86 -27.67 -2.89
CA GLN A 9 51.28 -26.31 -3.17
C GLN A 9 49.85 -26.38 -3.74
N ASN A 10 49.59 -27.37 -4.62
CA ASN A 10 48.25 -27.50 -5.20
C ASN A 10 47.20 -27.97 -4.18
N LYS A 11 47.60 -28.67 -3.11
CA LYS A 11 46.67 -29.12 -2.06
C LYS A 11 46.20 -27.96 -1.17
N TRP A 12 47.06 -26.99 -0.89
CA TRP A 12 46.73 -25.81 -0.10
C TRP A 12 45.88 -24.81 -0.89
N ILE A 13 46.13 -24.67 -2.19
CA ILE A 13 45.30 -23.79 -3.07
C ILE A 13 43.89 -24.34 -3.21
N LEU A 14 43.71 -25.67 -3.35
CA LEU A 14 42.40 -26.28 -3.44
C LEU A 14 41.62 -26.17 -2.12
N GLN A 15 42.28 -26.34 -0.97
CA GLN A 15 41.61 -26.16 0.33
C GLN A 15 41.23 -24.72 0.62
N SER A 16 42.04 -23.74 0.22
CA SER A 16 41.72 -22.33 0.36
C SER A 16 40.54 -21.89 -0.53
N LEU A 17 40.41 -22.43 -1.74
CA LEU A 17 39.30 -22.18 -2.65
C LEU A 17 37.98 -22.77 -2.14
N VAL A 18 38.01 -23.96 -1.55
CA VAL A 18 36.81 -24.60 -0.98
C VAL A 18 36.33 -23.88 0.28
N VAL A 19 37.25 -23.41 1.14
CA VAL A 19 36.88 -22.62 2.35
C VAL A 19 36.35 -21.25 1.96
N PHE A 20 36.85 -20.61 0.90
CA PHE A 20 36.35 -19.31 0.44
C PHE A 20 34.95 -19.43 -0.18
N LEU A 21 34.64 -20.53 -0.87
CA LEU A 21 33.31 -20.81 -1.42
C LEU A 21 32.26 -21.12 -0.33
N LEU A 22 32.66 -21.65 0.83
CA LEU A 22 31.75 -21.92 1.95
C LEU A 22 31.42 -20.67 2.80
N LEU A 23 32.22 -19.62 2.72
CA LEU A 23 31.99 -18.37 3.45
C LEU A 23 31.03 -17.40 2.71
N PHE A 24 30.79 -17.63 1.40
CA PHE A 24 29.80 -16.85 0.63
C PHE A 24 28.41 -17.49 0.53
N GLY A 25 28.21 -18.62 1.18
CA GLY A 25 27.01 -19.45 1.06
C GLY A 25 25.93 -19.22 2.10
N SER A 26 25.59 -17.98 2.46
CA SER A 26 24.39 -17.73 3.29
C SER A 26 23.92 -16.26 3.26
N TRP A 27 24.03 -15.62 2.12
CA TRP A 27 23.18 -14.46 1.91
C TRP A 27 21.83 -15.01 1.43
N SER A 28 20.97 -15.33 2.37
CA SER A 28 19.55 -15.44 2.08
C SER A 28 19.11 -14.07 1.54
N LEU A 29 19.05 -13.94 0.22
CA LEU A 29 18.22 -12.90 -0.36
C LEU A 29 16.82 -13.18 0.20
N SER A 30 16.41 -12.41 1.22
CA SER A 30 15.01 -12.32 1.57
C SER A 30 14.31 -11.88 0.31
N ALA A 31 13.58 -12.82 -0.31
CA ALA A 31 12.82 -12.51 -1.51
C ALA A 31 11.84 -11.41 -1.13
N GLN A 32 12.13 -10.20 -1.60
CA GLN A 32 11.23 -9.05 -1.44
C GLN A 32 9.89 -9.47 -2.05
N SER A 33 8.87 -9.65 -1.22
CA SER A 33 7.65 -10.29 -1.63
C SER A 33 6.52 -9.29 -1.82
N VAL A 34 5.86 -9.41 -2.97
CA VAL A 34 4.51 -8.89 -3.14
C VAL A 34 3.57 -9.91 -2.52
N LYS A 35 2.76 -9.48 -1.54
CA LYS A 35 1.84 -10.34 -0.79
C LYS A 35 0.39 -10.00 -1.13
N THR A 36 -0.44 -11.01 -1.37
CA THR A 36 -1.89 -10.82 -1.37
C THR A 36 -2.42 -11.18 0.01
N ILE A 37 -2.98 -10.20 0.71
CA ILE A 37 -3.49 -10.35 2.07
C ILE A 37 -4.98 -10.07 2.04
N LYS A 38 -5.77 -11.04 2.50
CA LYS A 38 -7.21 -10.91 2.66
C LYS A 38 -7.53 -10.66 4.13
N THR A 39 -8.21 -9.57 4.40
CA THR A 39 -8.78 -9.24 5.72
C THR A 39 -10.30 -9.43 5.70
N ASP A 40 -10.97 -9.15 6.80
CA ASP A 40 -12.44 -9.22 6.87
C ASP A 40 -13.13 -8.12 6.05
N ILE A 41 -12.44 -6.99 5.80
CA ILE A 41 -13.04 -5.78 5.23
C ILE A 41 -12.45 -5.37 3.88
N PHE A 42 -11.23 -5.81 3.56
CA PHE A 42 -10.61 -5.55 2.25
C PHE A 42 -9.62 -6.66 1.86
N THR A 43 -9.31 -6.73 0.59
CA THR A 43 -8.19 -7.53 0.07
C THR A 43 -7.14 -6.58 -0.48
N VAL A 44 -5.88 -6.75 -0.09
CA VAL A 44 -4.77 -5.93 -0.56
C VAL A 44 -3.70 -6.77 -1.25
N VAL A 45 -3.18 -6.27 -2.36
CA VAL A 45 -1.89 -6.67 -2.93
C VAL A 45 -0.88 -5.65 -2.43
N TYR A 46 0.07 -6.09 -1.61
CA TYR A 46 1.02 -5.23 -0.90
C TYR A 46 2.46 -5.51 -1.31
N SER A 47 3.23 -4.47 -1.55
CA SER A 47 4.66 -4.53 -1.86
C SER A 47 5.48 -4.17 -0.63
N GLU A 48 6.17 -5.14 -0.03
CA GLU A 48 7.13 -4.87 1.04
C GLU A 48 8.32 -4.05 0.55
N PRO A 49 8.85 -4.25 -0.69
CA PRO A 49 9.88 -3.37 -1.25
C PRO A 49 9.48 -1.90 -1.31
N TYR A 50 8.26 -1.61 -1.73
CA TYR A 50 7.74 -0.24 -1.81
C TYR A 50 7.18 0.27 -0.48
N GLN A 51 6.95 -0.64 0.47
CA GLN A 51 6.24 -0.38 1.73
C GLN A 51 4.89 0.31 1.48
N GLN A 52 4.22 -0.08 0.40
CA GLN A 52 2.97 0.51 -0.07
C GLN A 52 2.01 -0.58 -0.58
N PRO A 53 0.69 -0.38 -0.46
CA PRO A 53 -0.27 -1.16 -1.22
C PRO A 53 -0.06 -0.91 -2.72
N LEU A 54 -0.24 -1.96 -3.54
CA LEU A 54 -0.29 -1.87 -5.00
C LEU A 54 -1.74 -1.84 -5.49
N LYS A 55 -2.61 -2.57 -4.79
CA LYS A 55 -4.03 -2.63 -5.09
C LYS A 55 -4.83 -2.98 -3.85
N VAL A 56 -5.96 -2.30 -3.66
CA VAL A 56 -6.93 -2.60 -2.60
C VAL A 56 -8.31 -2.77 -3.22
N ASN A 57 -9.01 -3.83 -2.79
CA ASN A 57 -10.40 -4.08 -3.16
C ASN A 57 -11.25 -4.17 -1.90
N TYR A 58 -12.40 -3.51 -1.90
CA TYR A 58 -13.36 -3.54 -0.80
C TYR A 58 -14.80 -3.34 -1.28
N TRP A 59 -15.73 -3.59 -0.38
CA TRP A 59 -17.15 -3.24 -0.53
C TRP A 59 -17.49 -2.19 0.50
N VAL A 60 -18.28 -1.17 0.13
CA VAL A 60 -18.80 -0.19 1.08
C VAL A 60 -19.79 -0.89 1.99
N GLN A 61 -19.49 -0.97 3.31
CA GLN A 61 -20.32 -1.73 4.25
C GLN A 61 -21.26 -0.85 5.06
N CYS A 62 -20.79 0.34 5.46
CA CYS A 62 -21.49 1.17 6.45
C CYS A 62 -21.68 2.62 5.98
N PRO A 63 -22.47 2.88 4.92
CA PRO A 63 -22.58 4.22 4.36
C PRO A 63 -23.24 5.24 5.30
N MET A 64 -23.85 4.78 6.41
CA MET A 64 -24.53 5.60 7.42
C MET A 64 -24.06 5.32 8.84
N GLY A 65 -22.89 4.68 9.02
CA GLY A 65 -22.33 4.43 10.33
C GLY A 65 -21.86 5.73 11.00
N ASP A 66 -21.75 5.70 12.33
CA ASP A 66 -21.37 6.85 13.17
C ASP A 66 -20.27 6.55 14.20
N ALA A 67 -19.65 5.38 14.13
CA ALA A 67 -18.58 5.00 15.04
C ALA A 67 -17.43 6.00 15.02
N SER A 68 -17.02 6.47 16.21
CA SER A 68 -15.97 7.47 16.34
C SER A 68 -14.58 6.87 16.14
N ARG A 69 -13.76 7.52 15.32
CA ARG A 69 -12.33 7.21 15.14
C ARG A 69 -11.41 7.89 16.17
N SER A 70 -11.95 8.58 17.17
CA SER A 70 -11.18 9.29 18.18
C SER A 70 -10.24 8.33 18.92
N GLY A 71 -8.95 8.72 19.03
CA GLY A 71 -7.90 7.93 19.65
C GLY A 71 -7.41 6.72 18.83
N MET A 72 -7.81 6.61 17.55
CA MET A 72 -7.24 5.62 16.62
C MET A 72 -6.02 6.18 15.91
N ASP A 73 -5.01 5.34 15.74
CA ASP A 73 -3.85 5.59 14.87
C ASP A 73 -3.54 4.32 14.08
N PHE A 74 -2.74 4.45 13.02
CA PHE A 74 -2.35 3.33 12.18
C PHE A 74 -1.45 2.35 12.94
N PHE A 75 -1.68 1.06 12.71
CA PHE A 75 -0.91 -0.03 13.29
C PHE A 75 -0.23 -0.89 12.21
N LYS A 76 0.93 -1.45 12.58
CA LYS A 76 1.65 -2.41 11.75
C LYS A 76 1.03 -3.79 11.88
N VAL A 77 1.15 -4.58 10.82
CA VAL A 77 0.75 -6.00 10.80
C VAL A 77 2.02 -6.85 10.94
N ASP A 78 2.01 -7.78 11.88
CA ASP A 78 3.15 -8.66 12.13
C ASP A 78 3.54 -9.45 10.88
N GLY A 79 4.84 -9.54 10.64
CA GLY A 79 5.40 -10.29 9.49
C GLY A 79 5.25 -9.58 8.14
N VAL A 80 4.86 -8.29 8.12
CA VAL A 80 4.84 -7.46 6.92
C VAL A 80 5.65 -6.19 7.13
N ILE A 81 6.58 -5.91 6.22
CA ILE A 81 7.34 -4.66 6.19
C ILE A 81 6.44 -3.57 5.59
N THR A 82 6.10 -2.55 6.38
CA THR A 82 5.25 -1.45 5.98
C THR A 82 5.90 -0.10 6.25
N SER A 83 5.40 0.97 5.62
CA SER A 83 5.65 2.34 6.08
C SER A 83 5.26 2.51 7.55
N ASP A 84 5.71 3.59 8.17
CA ASP A 84 5.38 3.88 9.57
C ASP A 84 5.19 5.39 9.82
N ASN A 85 4.93 5.76 11.08
CA ASN A 85 4.66 7.15 11.46
C ASN A 85 5.75 8.15 11.03
N ASN A 86 7.00 7.72 10.84
CA ASN A 86 8.08 8.62 10.49
C ASN A 86 8.01 9.05 9.02
N ASP A 87 7.41 8.22 8.16
CA ASP A 87 7.25 8.51 6.73
C ASP A 87 6.30 9.67 6.45
N TYR A 88 5.48 10.04 7.44
CA TYR A 88 4.43 11.05 7.33
C TYR A 88 4.74 12.32 8.16
N LYS A 89 5.97 12.46 8.68
CA LYS A 89 6.35 13.60 9.50
C LYS A 89 7.15 14.64 8.71
N GLY A 90 6.76 15.91 8.83
CA GLY A 90 7.52 17.04 8.29
C GLY A 90 7.54 17.10 6.77
N ASN A 91 6.54 16.52 6.11
CA ASN A 91 6.37 16.51 4.67
C ASN A 91 4.88 16.71 4.30
N VAL A 92 4.56 16.61 3.00
CA VAL A 92 3.22 16.85 2.45
C VAL A 92 2.35 15.58 2.39
N TRP A 93 2.86 14.44 2.87
CA TRP A 93 2.18 13.15 2.75
C TRP A 93 1.29 12.89 3.97
N ASP A 94 0.00 12.73 3.72
CA ASP A 94 -0.95 12.21 4.69
C ASP A 94 -0.90 10.68 4.73
N LYS A 95 -1.28 10.10 5.88
CA LYS A 95 -1.65 8.69 5.97
C LYS A 95 -2.98 8.47 5.24
N GLY A 96 -2.92 8.35 3.92
CA GLY A 96 -4.10 8.20 3.08
C GLY A 96 -4.73 6.81 3.24
N HIS A 97 -5.96 6.75 3.75
CA HIS A 97 -6.74 5.51 3.70
C HIS A 97 -7.08 5.18 2.25
N ILE A 98 -6.86 3.93 1.84
CA ILE A 98 -7.28 3.45 0.51
C ILE A 98 -8.71 2.93 0.56
N ALA A 99 -9.03 2.07 1.53
CA ALA A 99 -10.40 1.76 1.93
C ALA A 99 -10.79 2.75 3.06
N PRO A 100 -11.73 3.68 2.82
CA PRO A 100 -11.99 4.79 3.72
C PRO A 100 -12.55 4.36 5.07
N ALA A 101 -12.11 4.97 6.15
CA ALA A 101 -12.62 4.68 7.48
C ALA A 101 -14.16 4.89 7.60
N ALA A 102 -14.68 5.88 6.89
CA ALA A 102 -16.11 6.20 6.90
C ALA A 102 -17.00 5.17 6.18
N ASP A 103 -16.41 4.28 5.37
CA ASP A 103 -17.13 3.19 4.68
C ASP A 103 -17.30 1.95 5.58
N PHE A 104 -16.65 1.95 6.76
CA PHE A 104 -16.58 0.82 7.70
C PHE A 104 -16.91 1.22 9.14
N ASN A 105 -17.61 2.30 9.35
CA ASN A 105 -17.87 2.86 10.68
C ASN A 105 -19.20 2.40 11.31
N CYS A 106 -19.67 1.17 11.00
CA CYS A 106 -20.79 0.52 11.67
C CYS A 106 -20.56 0.40 13.17
N ASP A 107 -19.35 0.01 13.54
CA ASP A 107 -18.90 -0.15 14.92
C ASP A 107 -17.40 0.17 15.01
N ARG A 108 -16.93 0.34 16.25
CA ARG A 108 -15.55 0.75 16.50
C ARG A 108 -14.51 -0.33 16.16
N GLU A 109 -14.88 -1.60 16.25
CA GLU A 109 -13.97 -2.70 15.94
C GLU A 109 -13.72 -2.80 14.43
N THR A 110 -14.78 -2.77 13.63
CA THR A 110 -14.71 -2.76 12.17
C THR A 110 -13.95 -1.53 11.66
N LEU A 111 -14.30 -0.35 12.20
CA LEU A 111 -13.62 0.92 11.89
C LEU A 111 -12.12 0.83 12.17
N LYS A 112 -11.68 0.25 13.30
CA LYS A 112 -10.27 0.11 13.66
C LYS A 112 -9.48 -0.69 12.64
N LYS A 113 -10.07 -1.69 11.98
CA LYS A 113 -9.39 -2.51 10.95
C LYS A 113 -8.93 -1.69 9.76
N THR A 114 -9.58 -0.55 9.45
CA THR A 114 -9.16 0.35 8.36
C THR A 114 -7.84 1.06 8.66
N PHE A 115 -7.44 1.19 9.93
CA PHE A 115 -6.21 1.87 10.37
C PHE A 115 -4.97 0.96 10.30
N SER A 116 -5.00 -0.08 9.48
CA SER A 116 -3.81 -0.88 9.17
C SER A 116 -2.92 -0.16 8.15
N TYR A 117 -1.58 -0.20 8.33
CA TYR A 117 -0.65 0.29 7.30
C TYR A 117 -0.74 -0.49 5.99
N LEU A 118 -1.36 -1.67 5.94
CA LEU A 118 -1.72 -2.34 4.69
C LEU A 118 -2.73 -1.56 3.84
N ASN A 119 -3.51 -0.70 4.48
CA ASN A 119 -4.54 0.14 3.88
C ASN A 119 -4.12 1.62 3.81
N CYS A 120 -2.83 1.90 3.98
CA CYS A 120 -2.28 3.25 4.07
C CYS A 120 -1.31 3.51 2.93
N ALA A 121 -1.49 4.59 2.20
CA ALA A 121 -0.53 5.06 1.21
C ALA A 121 -0.03 6.48 1.53
N LEU A 122 1.17 6.79 1.03
CA LEU A 122 1.71 8.15 1.01
C LEU A 122 0.90 8.97 0.02
N GLN A 123 -0.07 9.73 0.50
CA GLN A 123 -1.00 10.51 -0.31
C GLN A 123 -0.82 12.00 -0.06
N HIS A 124 -0.66 12.80 -1.13
CA HIS A 124 -0.51 14.24 -1.00
C HIS A 124 -1.70 14.86 -0.26
N GLU A 125 -1.43 15.74 0.71
CA GLU A 125 -2.49 16.32 1.55
C GLU A 125 -3.56 17.07 0.75
N GLY A 126 -3.18 17.77 -0.33
CA GLY A 126 -4.11 18.46 -1.24
C GLY A 126 -5.04 17.51 -1.98
N LEU A 127 -4.57 16.29 -2.32
CA LEU A 127 -5.41 15.24 -2.88
C LEU A 127 -6.30 14.61 -1.80
N ASN A 128 -5.68 14.12 -0.73
CA ASN A 128 -6.36 13.35 0.33
C ASN A 128 -7.49 14.14 1.01
N ARG A 129 -7.24 15.40 1.34
CA ARG A 129 -8.19 16.26 2.04
C ARG A 129 -9.19 16.95 1.09
N GLY A 130 -8.90 16.94 -0.21
CA GLY A 130 -9.65 17.58 -1.29
C GLY A 130 -10.50 16.58 -2.11
N PRO A 131 -10.23 16.47 -3.43
CA PRO A 131 -11.06 15.71 -4.37
C PRO A 131 -11.18 14.22 -4.03
N TRP A 132 -10.18 13.60 -3.41
CA TRP A 132 -10.26 12.21 -2.97
C TRP A 132 -11.34 12.00 -1.91
N LYS A 133 -11.39 12.85 -0.89
CA LYS A 133 -12.40 12.83 0.17
C LYS A 133 -13.82 13.03 -0.39
N GLU A 134 -13.98 13.88 -1.41
CA GLU A 134 -15.29 14.12 -2.03
C GLU A 134 -15.73 12.88 -2.86
N LEU A 135 -14.80 12.21 -3.55
CA LEU A 135 -15.08 10.95 -4.23
C LEU A 135 -15.48 9.83 -3.24
N GLU A 136 -14.85 9.76 -2.07
CA GLU A 136 -15.25 8.84 -0.99
C GLU A 136 -16.67 9.11 -0.48
N ARG A 137 -17.09 10.37 -0.49
CA ARG A 137 -18.48 10.72 -0.17
C ARG A 137 -19.44 10.19 -1.25
N PHE A 138 -19.09 10.36 -2.51
CA PHE A 138 -19.87 9.84 -3.64
C PHE A 138 -20.06 8.32 -3.57
N GLU A 139 -19.02 7.54 -3.27
CA GLU A 139 -19.16 6.08 -3.13
C GLU A 139 -20.08 5.66 -1.98
N ARG A 140 -20.07 6.41 -0.85
CA ARG A 140 -21.03 6.20 0.23
C ARG A 140 -22.45 6.58 -0.17
N ASP A 141 -22.63 7.66 -0.93
CA ASP A 141 -23.96 8.07 -1.41
C ASP A 141 -24.55 7.04 -2.37
N LEU A 142 -23.71 6.43 -3.24
CA LEU A 142 -24.13 5.28 -4.04
C LEU A 142 -24.56 4.10 -3.15
N ALA A 143 -23.80 3.76 -2.12
CA ALA A 143 -24.10 2.66 -1.23
C ALA A 143 -25.39 2.86 -0.42
N LYS A 144 -25.80 4.09 -0.14
CA LYS A 144 -27.12 4.39 0.44
C LYS A 144 -28.28 4.05 -0.50
N VAL A 145 -28.05 4.20 -1.81
CA VAL A 145 -29.07 3.94 -2.84
C VAL A 145 -29.13 2.45 -3.19
N TYR A 146 -27.97 1.82 -3.39
CA TYR A 146 -27.86 0.44 -3.91
C TYR A 146 -27.83 -0.64 -2.84
N TYR A 147 -27.92 -0.28 -1.56
CA TYR A 147 -27.73 -1.19 -0.42
C TYR A 147 -26.25 -1.49 -0.09
N PRO A 148 -25.90 -1.70 1.21
CA PRO A 148 -24.57 -2.14 1.61
C PRO A 148 -24.12 -3.39 0.84
N GLU A 149 -22.82 -3.47 0.53
CA GLU A 149 -22.21 -4.56 -0.23
C GLU A 149 -22.58 -4.65 -1.73
N SER A 150 -23.31 -3.67 -2.26
CA SER A 150 -23.56 -3.56 -3.71
C SER A 150 -22.61 -2.60 -4.42
N VAL A 151 -21.86 -1.79 -3.68
CA VAL A 151 -20.85 -0.87 -4.21
C VAL A 151 -19.48 -1.47 -3.95
N ARG A 152 -18.83 -1.94 -5.02
CA ARG A 152 -17.47 -2.45 -5.00
C ARG A 152 -16.52 -1.36 -5.44
N VAL A 153 -15.41 -1.24 -4.72
CA VAL A 153 -14.33 -0.30 -5.06
C VAL A 153 -13.02 -1.05 -5.24
N GLU A 154 -12.33 -0.75 -6.32
CA GLU A 154 -10.95 -1.15 -6.56
C GLU A 154 -10.08 0.10 -6.68
N VAL A 155 -8.99 0.13 -5.92
CA VAL A 155 -7.97 1.17 -6.05
C VAL A 155 -6.66 0.52 -6.45
N VAL A 156 -6.10 0.98 -7.58
CA VAL A 156 -4.74 0.65 -8.02
C VAL A 156 -3.86 1.84 -7.71
N ILE A 157 -2.77 1.59 -7.00
CA ILE A 157 -1.76 2.59 -6.66
C ILE A 157 -0.73 2.59 -7.78
N LEU A 158 -0.47 3.74 -8.37
CA LEU A 158 0.39 3.92 -9.55
C LEU A 158 1.81 4.33 -9.11
N PHE A 159 2.81 3.75 -9.74
CA PHE A 159 4.23 4.03 -9.53
C PHE A 159 4.89 4.23 -10.91
N GLU A 160 4.52 5.31 -11.55
CA GLU A 160 5.01 5.70 -12.88
C GLU A 160 5.92 6.91 -12.75
N ASN A 161 6.83 7.08 -13.71
CA ASN A 161 7.76 8.20 -13.81
C ASN A 161 8.92 8.21 -12.80
N GLU A 162 9.40 9.38 -12.41
CA GLU A 162 10.53 9.52 -11.50
C GLU A 162 10.20 8.96 -10.11
N GLU A 163 10.94 7.94 -9.69
CA GLU A 163 10.76 7.30 -8.39
C GLU A 163 11.22 8.23 -7.26
N GLN A 164 10.31 8.57 -6.37
CA GLN A 164 10.62 9.29 -5.14
C GLN A 164 10.62 8.32 -3.94
N TRP A 165 11.79 8.05 -3.43
CA TRP A 165 11.97 7.22 -2.24
C TRP A 165 12.13 8.08 -0.99
N LEU A 166 11.44 7.70 0.10
CA LEU A 166 11.69 8.27 1.41
C LEU A 166 12.92 7.62 2.04
N PRO A 167 13.59 8.28 3.01
CA PRO A 167 14.75 7.72 3.70
C PRO A 167 14.50 6.38 4.41
N SER A 168 13.25 6.08 4.75
CA SER A 168 12.80 4.80 5.33
C SER A 168 12.78 3.65 4.35
N GLY A 169 12.84 3.92 3.05
CA GLY A 169 12.66 2.95 1.98
C GLY A 169 11.22 2.84 1.46
N ALA A 170 10.30 3.71 1.88
CA ALA A 170 8.97 3.77 1.30
C ALA A 170 8.99 4.53 -0.03
N LEU A 171 8.35 3.98 -1.06
CA LEU A 171 8.21 4.59 -2.38
C LEU A 171 6.93 5.44 -2.42
N VAL A 172 7.07 6.69 -2.85
CA VAL A 172 5.92 7.59 -3.02
C VAL A 172 5.16 7.22 -4.30
N PRO A 173 3.82 6.95 -4.22
CA PRO A 173 3.01 6.74 -5.40
C PRO A 173 2.99 7.96 -6.33
N SER A 174 2.99 7.73 -7.65
CA SER A 174 2.79 8.79 -8.65
C SER A 174 1.31 9.18 -8.78
N GLY A 175 0.39 8.29 -8.42
CA GLY A 175 -1.04 8.53 -8.53
C GLY A 175 -1.90 7.36 -8.06
N PHE A 176 -3.20 7.50 -8.25
CA PHE A 176 -4.20 6.52 -7.86
C PHE A 176 -5.27 6.37 -8.94
N LYS A 177 -5.57 5.13 -9.33
CA LYS A 177 -6.72 4.80 -10.15
C LYS A 177 -7.78 4.17 -9.26
N LYS A 178 -8.94 4.81 -9.14
CA LYS A 178 -10.09 4.30 -8.37
C LYS A 178 -11.23 3.91 -9.33
N THR A 179 -11.69 2.67 -9.23
CA THR A 179 -12.85 2.15 -9.96
C THR A 179 -13.95 1.87 -8.95
N ILE A 180 -15.13 2.46 -9.18
CA ILE A 180 -16.33 2.26 -8.38
C ILE A 180 -17.35 1.53 -9.25
N THR A 181 -17.82 0.38 -8.79
CA THR A 181 -18.78 -0.48 -9.52
C THR A 181 -20.03 -0.69 -8.70
N THR A 182 -21.18 -0.45 -9.32
CA THR A 182 -22.51 -0.81 -8.81
C THR A 182 -23.13 -1.88 -9.73
N PRO A 183 -24.28 -2.45 -9.41
CA PRO A 183 -24.97 -3.38 -10.32
C PRO A 183 -25.25 -2.83 -11.72
N GLU A 184 -25.38 -1.52 -11.87
CA GLU A 184 -25.80 -0.88 -13.11
C GLU A 184 -24.68 -0.08 -13.79
N ASN A 185 -23.69 0.40 -13.05
CA ASN A 185 -22.71 1.37 -13.55
C ASN A 185 -21.31 1.10 -13.06
N GLU A 186 -20.34 1.63 -13.80
CA GLU A 186 -18.93 1.67 -13.43
C GLU A 186 -18.36 3.06 -13.71
N TRP A 187 -17.65 3.61 -12.75
CA TRP A 187 -16.92 4.87 -12.86
C TRP A 187 -15.44 4.63 -12.60
N VAL A 188 -14.59 5.26 -13.40
CA VAL A 188 -13.13 5.18 -13.27
C VAL A 188 -12.57 6.59 -13.13
N PHE A 189 -11.75 6.78 -12.11
CA PHE A 189 -11.06 8.04 -11.82
C PHE A 189 -9.55 7.80 -11.75
N VAL A 190 -8.77 8.75 -12.26
CA VAL A 190 -7.30 8.71 -12.18
C VAL A 190 -6.81 10.04 -11.61
N PHE A 191 -6.18 9.98 -10.45
CA PHE A 191 -5.65 11.16 -9.75
C PHE A 191 -4.14 11.15 -9.77
N PRO A 192 -3.47 12.29 -10.06
CA PRO A 192 -2.06 12.45 -9.74
C PRO A 192 -1.89 12.56 -8.22
N ASN A 193 -0.79 12.07 -7.69
CA ASN A 193 -0.45 12.22 -6.27
C ASN A 193 0.28 13.55 -6.02
N SER A 194 -0.42 14.65 -6.19
CA SER A 194 0.12 16.02 -6.12
C SER A 194 -0.87 16.97 -5.46
N ASP A 195 -0.49 18.25 -5.36
CA ASP A 195 -1.41 19.27 -4.89
C ASP A 195 -2.49 19.57 -5.94
N VAL A 196 -3.66 19.04 -5.68
CA VAL A 196 -4.89 19.25 -6.46
C VAL A 196 -6.01 19.83 -5.58
N ALA A 197 -5.63 20.50 -4.50
CA ALA A 197 -6.58 21.15 -3.59
C ALA A 197 -7.50 22.11 -4.35
N GLY A 198 -8.80 22.07 -4.05
CA GLY A 198 -9.82 22.92 -4.68
C GLY A 198 -10.25 22.49 -6.08
N GLN A 199 -9.68 21.45 -6.66
CA GLN A 199 -10.20 20.88 -7.90
C GLN A 199 -11.43 20.02 -7.63
N ASP A 200 -12.37 20.01 -8.57
CA ASP A 200 -13.54 19.13 -8.51
C ASP A 200 -13.10 17.67 -8.85
N TRP A 201 -13.52 16.72 -8.03
CA TRP A 201 -13.22 15.29 -8.21
C TRP A 201 -13.75 14.74 -9.54
N VAL A 202 -14.82 15.32 -10.11
CA VAL A 202 -15.38 14.93 -11.41
C VAL A 202 -14.38 15.13 -12.55
N ASN A 203 -13.46 16.08 -12.43
CA ASN A 203 -12.45 16.36 -13.45
C ASN A 203 -11.44 15.21 -13.65
N PHE A 204 -11.35 14.30 -12.67
CA PHE A 204 -10.46 13.14 -12.73
C PHE A 204 -11.14 11.88 -13.26
N ARG A 205 -12.41 11.98 -13.68
CA ARG A 205 -13.15 10.87 -14.27
C ARG A 205 -12.65 10.57 -15.67
N THR A 206 -12.39 9.27 -15.94
CA THR A 206 -11.94 8.76 -17.26
C THR A 206 -12.97 7.84 -17.92
N LYS A 207 -13.94 7.34 -17.13
CA LYS A 207 -15.07 6.52 -17.60
C LYS A 207 -16.32 6.74 -16.75
#